data_c0e3b148b14bb65d422912b5bbc80a8a
#
_entry.id   c0e3b148b14bb65d422912b5bbc80a8a
#
_cell.length_a   1.000
_cell.length_b   1.000
_cell.length_c   1.000
_cell.angle_alpha   90.00
_cell.angle_beta   90.00
_cell.angle_gamma   90.00
#
_symmetry.space_group_name_H-M   'P 1'
#
loop_
_entity.id
_entity.type
_entity.pdbx_description
1 polymer ?
#
loop_
_entity_poly.entity_id
_entity_poly.type
_entity_poly.pdbx_seq_one_letter_code
_entity_poly.pdbx_strand_id
1 'polypeptide(L)'
;MNNEHQSGWRRAWAALGCAVLLAAAAHAEDKLPAGMTEQVVDVPKSAGIFTVRLETTIFKPAGDGPFPLIVLNHGKSHGNPAFQGRARYSAQAAALVARGYVVALPMRQGFSKSGGAYIGGGCNVESNGIVQAEDVVATLDYMTQQPYVDRDRIVIMGQSHGGLTTMAFGTLAYPGVRGLVNFAGGLRNDTCVAWEDNLVRAFGNYGKQSHYPSLWFYGDNDSYWPKPLPERLFAAYTSAGGKARLVDYGTFQSDSHGMFGSRAGLGIWLPQVDAFLRELGLPSGPVSATTSATTSATTPANASADASADANKDTQ
;
A
#
# COMPACT_ATOMS: atom_id res chain seq x y z
N MET A 1 -6.27 -5.23 93.91
CA MET A 1 -7.51 -4.44 94.08
C MET A 1 -7.84 -3.89 92.69
N ASN A 2 -8.97 -4.30 92.22
CA ASN A 2 -9.87 -3.70 91.24
C ASN A 2 -9.33 -3.50 89.78
N ASN A 3 -9.84 -4.34 88.94
CA ASN A 3 -11.14 -4.31 88.16
C ASN A 3 -11.06 -3.42 86.93
N GLU A 4 -11.13 -4.16 85.81
CA GLU A 4 -12.16 -4.10 84.76
C GLU A 4 -12.24 -2.83 83.93
N HIS A 5 -12.01 -2.95 82.63
CA HIS A 5 -13.12 -2.91 81.73
C HIS A 5 -12.64 -3.33 80.29
N GLN A 6 -13.24 -4.44 79.83
CA GLN A 6 -13.25 -4.80 78.41
C GLN A 6 -14.13 -3.81 77.66
N SER A 7 -13.65 -3.32 76.53
CA SER A 7 -14.52 -2.86 75.47
C SER A 7 -13.94 -3.27 74.11
N GLY A 8 -14.61 -4.24 73.48
CA GLY A 8 -14.26 -4.76 72.18
C GLY A 8 -14.53 -3.77 71.06
N TRP A 9 -13.56 -3.60 70.26
CA TRP A 9 -13.72 -2.91 69.00
C TRP A 9 -13.66 -3.93 67.91
N ARG A 10 -14.86 -4.34 67.42
CA ARG A 10 -15.01 -5.08 66.14
C ARG A 10 -14.65 -4.12 65.02
N ARG A 11 -13.49 -4.33 64.43
CA ARG A 11 -13.13 -3.69 63.14
C ARG A 11 -13.80 -4.46 62.02
N ALA A 12 -14.88 -3.88 61.48
CA ALA A 12 -15.47 -4.31 60.23
C ALA A 12 -14.52 -3.97 59.10
N TRP A 13 -13.99 -5.01 58.43
CA TRP A 13 -13.27 -4.85 57.18
C TRP A 13 -14.29 -4.72 56.05
N ALA A 14 -14.50 -3.49 55.56
CA ALA A 14 -15.21 -3.25 54.31
C ALA A 14 -14.26 -3.58 53.19
N ALA A 15 -14.47 -4.72 52.52
CA ALA A 15 -13.80 -5.07 51.30
C ALA A 15 -14.33 -4.15 50.15
N LEU A 16 -13.58 -3.10 49.84
CA LEU A 16 -13.79 -2.33 48.60
C LEU A 16 -13.31 -3.19 47.43
N GLY A 17 -14.22 -3.87 46.77
CA GLY A 17 -13.98 -4.52 45.50
C GLY A 17 -13.79 -3.46 44.40
N CYS A 18 -12.57 -3.13 44.03
CA CYS A 18 -12.28 -2.41 42.79
C CYS A 18 -12.58 -3.32 41.61
N ALA A 19 -13.78 -3.21 41.05
CA ALA A 19 -14.08 -3.76 39.73
C ALA A 19 -13.33 -2.92 38.69
N VAL A 20 -12.18 -3.40 38.27
CA VAL A 20 -11.48 -2.86 37.08
C VAL A 20 -12.30 -3.26 35.87
N LEU A 21 -13.13 -2.37 35.37
CA LEU A 21 -13.74 -2.47 34.05
C LEU A 21 -12.63 -2.32 33.02
N LEU A 22 -12.09 -3.44 32.55
CA LEU A 22 -11.33 -3.52 31.31
C LEU A 22 -12.30 -3.20 30.17
N ALA A 23 -12.40 -1.93 29.81
CA ALA A 23 -12.98 -1.52 28.56
C ALA A 23 -12.04 -2.04 27.46
N ALA A 24 -12.36 -3.22 26.91
CA ALA A 24 -11.84 -3.67 25.64
C ALA A 24 -12.28 -2.60 24.64
N ALA A 25 -11.36 -1.73 24.22
CA ALA A 25 -11.55 -0.90 23.05
C ALA A 25 -11.66 -1.88 21.88
N ALA A 26 -12.88 -2.27 21.55
CA ALA A 26 -13.19 -2.90 20.28
C ALA A 26 -12.75 -1.87 19.22
N HIS A 27 -11.64 -2.15 18.54
CA HIS A 27 -11.30 -1.44 17.33
C HIS A 27 -12.47 -1.72 16.39
N ALA A 28 -13.31 -0.71 16.18
CA ALA A 28 -14.35 -0.78 15.16
C ALA A 28 -13.62 -1.10 13.86
N GLU A 29 -13.79 -2.33 13.36
CA GLU A 29 -13.30 -2.65 12.04
C GLU A 29 -13.94 -1.63 11.10
N ASP A 30 -13.11 -0.80 10.45
CA ASP A 30 -13.58 0.17 9.47
C ASP A 30 -14.40 -0.59 8.43
N LYS A 31 -15.72 -0.33 8.44
CA LYS A 31 -16.63 -0.97 7.50
C LYS A 31 -16.20 -0.59 6.08
N LEU A 32 -15.89 -1.60 5.28
CA LEU A 32 -15.46 -1.39 3.91
C LEU A 32 -16.60 -0.74 3.09
N PRO A 33 -16.27 0.15 2.14
CA PRO A 33 -17.26 0.67 1.20
C PRO A 33 -17.95 -0.46 0.44
N ALA A 34 -19.21 -0.22 0.06
CA ALA A 34 -19.98 -1.17 -0.75
C ALA A 34 -19.23 -1.47 -2.06
N GLY A 35 -19.17 -2.74 -2.44
CA GLY A 35 -18.49 -3.17 -3.65
C GLY A 35 -16.96 -3.33 -3.52
N MET A 36 -16.41 -3.17 -2.32
CA MET A 36 -15.00 -3.45 -2.03
C MET A 36 -14.88 -4.72 -1.21
N THR A 37 -14.00 -5.62 -1.59
CA THR A 37 -13.67 -6.83 -0.83
C THR A 37 -12.26 -6.73 -0.23
N GLU A 38 -12.07 -7.36 0.92
CA GLU A 38 -10.75 -7.53 1.57
C GLU A 38 -10.51 -9.02 1.78
N GLN A 39 -9.30 -9.46 1.44
CA GLN A 39 -8.81 -10.79 1.78
C GLN A 39 -7.37 -10.72 2.27
N VAL A 40 -6.95 -11.66 3.08
CA VAL A 40 -5.57 -11.82 3.52
C VAL A 40 -5.06 -13.14 2.99
N VAL A 41 -3.91 -13.11 2.32
CA VAL A 41 -3.27 -14.27 1.73
C VAL A 41 -1.81 -14.35 2.18
N ASP A 42 -1.25 -15.55 2.13
CA ASP A 42 0.17 -15.78 2.34
C ASP A 42 0.88 -15.85 0.97
N VAL A 43 1.60 -14.79 0.61
CA VAL A 43 2.39 -14.74 -0.63
C VAL A 43 3.72 -15.46 -0.43
N PRO A 44 4.05 -16.49 -1.22
CA PRO A 44 5.33 -17.19 -1.11
C PRO A 44 6.47 -16.33 -1.67
N LYS A 45 7.57 -16.24 -0.92
CA LYS A 45 8.85 -15.66 -1.34
C LYS A 45 9.95 -16.70 -1.21
N SER A 46 10.71 -16.91 -2.27
CA SER A 46 11.92 -17.74 -2.20
C SER A 46 13.01 -17.08 -1.37
N ALA A 47 13.59 -17.81 -0.44
CA ALA A 47 14.69 -17.38 0.41
C ALA A 47 15.76 -18.49 0.44
N GLY A 48 16.52 -18.62 -0.63
CA GLY A 48 17.44 -19.73 -0.85
C GLY A 48 16.68 -21.06 -0.99
N ILE A 49 16.97 -22.02 -0.12
CA ILE A 49 16.27 -23.33 -0.08
C ILE A 49 14.95 -23.29 0.69
N PHE A 50 14.64 -22.17 1.34
CA PHE A 50 13.41 -22.00 2.13
C PHE A 50 12.39 -21.12 1.39
N THR A 51 11.12 -21.23 1.79
CA THR A 51 10.05 -20.33 1.39
C THR A 51 9.62 -19.52 2.60
N VAL A 52 9.66 -18.21 2.49
CA VAL A 52 9.05 -17.27 3.43
C VAL A 52 7.64 -16.96 2.94
N ARG A 53 6.69 -16.80 3.85
CA ARG A 53 5.31 -16.37 3.54
C ARG A 53 5.13 -14.92 3.96
N LEU A 54 4.65 -14.08 3.06
CA LEU A 54 4.36 -12.67 3.32
C LEU A 54 2.85 -12.50 3.54
N GLU A 55 2.45 -12.12 4.76
CA GLU A 55 1.05 -11.77 5.06
C GLU A 55 0.63 -10.58 4.19
N THR A 56 -0.23 -10.80 3.21
CA THR A 56 -0.61 -9.78 2.23
C THR A 56 -2.10 -9.51 2.28
N THR A 57 -2.47 -8.25 2.51
CA THR A 57 -3.86 -7.81 2.40
C THR A 57 -4.14 -7.40 0.96
N ILE A 58 -5.22 -7.90 0.38
CA ILE A 58 -5.67 -7.56 -0.96
C ILE A 58 -7.05 -6.93 -0.86
N PHE A 59 -7.17 -5.71 -1.37
CA PHE A 59 -8.45 -5.05 -1.60
C PHE A 59 -8.77 -5.05 -3.09
N LYS A 60 -10.00 -5.43 -3.42
CA LYS A 60 -10.43 -5.59 -4.80
C LYS A 60 -11.78 -4.90 -5.07
N PRO A 61 -11.96 -4.25 -6.23
CA PRO A 61 -13.28 -3.81 -6.70
C PRO A 61 -14.22 -5.00 -6.92
N ALA A 62 -15.52 -4.76 -6.96
CA ALA A 62 -16.48 -5.74 -7.46
C ALA A 62 -16.25 -6.04 -8.94
N GLY A 63 -16.58 -7.27 -9.36
CA GLY A 63 -16.42 -7.75 -10.73
C GLY A 63 -15.18 -8.62 -10.93
N ASP A 64 -15.02 -9.08 -12.18
CA ASP A 64 -14.03 -10.11 -12.54
C ASP A 64 -12.69 -9.53 -13.01
N GLY A 65 -12.66 -8.24 -13.39
CA GLY A 65 -11.45 -7.59 -13.91
C GLY A 65 -11.20 -7.90 -15.42
N PRO A 66 -9.93 -7.87 -15.89
CA PRO A 66 -8.74 -7.56 -15.13
C PRO A 66 -8.61 -6.10 -14.74
N PHE A 67 -8.21 -5.87 -13.49
CA PHE A 67 -8.03 -4.54 -12.90
C PHE A 67 -6.55 -4.16 -12.84
N PRO A 68 -6.18 -2.88 -13.02
CA PRO A 68 -4.81 -2.43 -12.75
C PRO A 68 -4.46 -2.65 -11.27
N LEU A 69 -3.17 -2.83 -11.00
CA LEU A 69 -2.65 -3.19 -9.69
C LEU A 69 -1.88 -2.02 -9.05
N ILE A 70 -2.12 -1.80 -7.77
CA ILE A 70 -1.23 -1.03 -6.91
C ILE A 70 -0.64 -1.95 -5.83
N VAL A 71 0.70 -1.99 -5.72
CA VAL A 71 1.36 -2.55 -4.55
C VAL A 71 1.70 -1.40 -3.61
N LEU A 72 1.15 -1.45 -2.38
CA LEU A 72 1.29 -0.40 -1.39
C LEU A 72 2.18 -0.86 -0.23
N ASN A 73 3.39 -0.31 -0.14
CA ASN A 73 4.38 -0.65 0.86
C ASN A 73 4.18 0.15 2.15
N HIS A 74 4.05 -0.56 3.27
CA HIS A 74 3.84 0.04 4.59
C HIS A 74 5.11 0.66 5.18
N GLY A 75 4.95 1.64 6.09
CA GLY A 75 6.02 2.19 6.90
C GLY A 75 6.53 1.22 7.98
N LYS A 76 7.55 1.64 8.72
CA LYS A 76 8.08 0.91 9.87
C LYS A 76 7.86 1.72 11.14
N SER A 77 7.16 1.14 12.11
CA SER A 77 7.04 1.71 13.45
C SER A 77 8.32 1.51 14.26
N HIS A 78 8.48 2.28 15.34
CA HIS A 78 9.55 2.05 16.30
C HIS A 78 9.46 0.64 16.90
N GLY A 79 10.60 0.11 17.32
CA GLY A 79 10.68 -1.18 17.98
C GLY A 79 10.83 -2.38 17.03
N ASN A 80 10.45 -3.56 17.54
CA ASN A 80 10.60 -4.82 16.80
C ASN A 80 9.52 -4.93 15.71
N PRO A 81 9.91 -5.07 14.43
CA PRO A 81 8.97 -5.20 13.30
C PRO A 81 7.95 -6.33 13.44
N ALA A 82 8.32 -7.44 14.06
CA ALA A 82 7.43 -8.58 14.26
C ALA A 82 6.20 -8.24 15.13
N PHE A 83 6.29 -7.20 15.97
CA PHE A 83 5.15 -6.74 16.78
C PHE A 83 4.35 -5.61 16.13
N GLN A 84 4.74 -5.15 14.94
CA GLN A 84 3.95 -4.20 14.17
C GLN A 84 2.70 -4.89 13.65
N GLY A 85 1.53 -4.33 13.97
CA GLY A 85 0.27 -4.85 13.45
C GLY A 85 0.18 -4.78 11.92
N ARG A 86 -0.66 -5.62 11.33
CA ARG A 86 -0.92 -5.65 9.90
C ARG A 86 -1.39 -4.27 9.40
N ALA A 87 -0.68 -3.71 8.45
CA ALA A 87 -1.06 -2.47 7.80
C ALA A 87 -2.27 -2.69 6.89
N ARG A 88 -3.27 -1.82 6.97
CA ARG A 88 -4.47 -1.87 6.12
C ARG A 88 -4.64 -0.64 5.25
N TYR A 89 -4.30 0.57 5.75
CA TYR A 89 -4.53 1.82 5.02
C TYR A 89 -5.93 1.87 4.39
N SER A 90 -6.97 1.46 5.13
CA SER A 90 -8.31 1.19 4.60
C SER A 90 -8.92 2.38 3.85
N ALA A 91 -8.70 3.61 4.32
CA ALA A 91 -9.20 4.81 3.63
C ALA A 91 -8.47 5.07 2.30
N GLN A 92 -7.16 4.85 2.27
CA GLN A 92 -6.32 5.00 1.09
C GLN A 92 -6.62 3.90 0.08
N ALA A 93 -6.70 2.66 0.55
CA ALA A 93 -7.08 1.52 -0.28
C ALA A 93 -8.49 1.73 -0.89
N ALA A 94 -9.46 2.19 -0.10
CA ALA A 94 -10.81 2.48 -0.61
C ALA A 94 -10.80 3.57 -1.71
N ALA A 95 -9.98 4.62 -1.54
CA ALA A 95 -9.85 5.67 -2.55
C ALA A 95 -9.25 5.15 -3.86
N LEU A 96 -8.29 4.22 -3.79
CA LEU A 96 -7.67 3.59 -4.96
C LEU A 96 -8.58 2.53 -5.60
N VAL A 97 -9.29 1.73 -4.80
CA VAL A 97 -10.29 0.77 -5.28
C VAL A 97 -11.44 1.50 -6.00
N ALA A 98 -11.86 2.66 -5.50
CA ALA A 98 -12.86 3.51 -6.19
C ALA A 98 -12.41 4.00 -7.58
N ARG A 99 -11.09 3.93 -7.88
CA ARG A 99 -10.49 4.21 -9.19
C ARG A 99 -10.31 2.96 -10.06
N GLY A 100 -10.81 1.83 -9.57
CA GLY A 100 -10.77 0.55 -10.28
C GLY A 100 -9.49 -0.26 -10.05
N TYR A 101 -8.66 0.08 -9.06
CA TYR A 101 -7.44 -0.68 -8.77
C TYR A 101 -7.67 -1.83 -7.80
N VAL A 102 -7.01 -2.94 -8.05
CA VAL A 102 -6.66 -3.89 -6.98
C VAL A 102 -5.51 -3.30 -6.18
N VAL A 103 -5.59 -3.35 -4.85
CA VAL A 103 -4.54 -2.85 -3.96
C VAL A 103 -3.99 -4.01 -3.13
N ALA A 104 -2.72 -4.34 -3.30
CA ALA A 104 -2.02 -5.37 -2.53
C ALA A 104 -1.08 -4.70 -1.50
N LEU A 105 -1.22 -5.05 -0.23
CA LEU A 105 -0.39 -4.55 0.87
C LEU A 105 0.37 -5.71 1.51
N PRO A 106 1.57 -6.02 1.03
CA PRO A 106 2.40 -7.02 1.71
C PRO A 106 2.94 -6.47 3.02
N MET A 107 2.79 -7.23 4.11
CA MET A 107 3.67 -7.10 5.26
C MET A 107 5.00 -7.71 4.86
N ARG A 108 6.05 -6.88 4.80
CA ARG A 108 7.35 -7.35 4.35
C ARG A 108 7.94 -8.36 5.32
N GLN A 109 8.95 -9.13 4.87
CA GLN A 109 9.61 -10.17 5.65
C GLN A 109 9.98 -9.68 7.06
N GLY A 110 9.61 -10.46 8.08
CA GLY A 110 9.85 -10.15 9.49
C GLY A 110 8.91 -9.12 10.13
N PHE A 111 7.86 -8.66 9.40
CA PHE A 111 6.82 -7.79 9.96
C PHE A 111 5.52 -8.58 10.20
N SER A 112 4.80 -8.23 11.26
CA SER A 112 3.50 -8.83 11.61
C SER A 112 3.58 -10.37 11.65
N LYS A 113 2.76 -11.04 10.85
CA LYS A 113 2.74 -12.50 10.71
C LYS A 113 3.56 -13.02 9.54
N SER A 114 4.23 -12.13 8.79
CA SER A 114 5.15 -12.55 7.74
C SER A 114 6.32 -13.31 8.32
N GLY A 115 6.69 -14.40 7.68
CA GLY A 115 7.81 -15.23 8.08
C GLY A 115 9.17 -14.57 7.90
N GLY A 116 10.23 -15.29 8.31
CA GLY A 116 11.60 -14.81 8.27
C GLY A 116 11.92 -13.76 9.33
N ALA A 117 13.08 -13.12 9.19
CA ALA A 117 13.51 -12.04 10.06
C ALA A 117 13.62 -10.73 9.28
N TYR A 118 13.35 -9.61 9.92
CA TYR A 118 13.60 -8.30 9.35
C TYR A 118 15.11 -8.08 9.13
N ILE A 119 15.48 -7.71 7.91
CA ILE A 119 16.86 -7.42 7.55
C ILE A 119 17.06 -5.91 7.61
N GLY A 120 17.67 -5.42 8.70
CA GLY A 120 17.82 -3.99 8.99
C GLY A 120 18.90 -3.28 8.19
N GLY A 121 19.96 -4.00 7.78
CA GLY A 121 21.06 -3.42 7.00
C GLY A 121 22.01 -2.49 7.79
N GLY A 122 21.77 -2.24 9.07
CA GLY A 122 22.57 -1.33 9.89
C GLY A 122 22.60 0.09 9.32
N CYS A 123 23.79 0.63 9.03
CA CYS A 123 23.96 1.95 8.40
C CYS A 123 23.86 1.91 6.87
N ASN A 124 23.74 0.74 6.26
CA ASN A 124 23.57 0.59 4.82
C ASN A 124 22.08 0.67 4.43
N VAL A 125 21.57 1.90 4.36
CA VAL A 125 20.17 2.19 4.01
C VAL A 125 19.84 1.74 2.59
N GLU A 126 20.78 1.86 1.66
CA GLU A 126 20.61 1.41 0.27
C GLU A 126 20.34 -0.09 0.20
N SER A 127 21.20 -0.89 0.83
CA SER A 127 21.02 -2.34 0.89
C SER A 127 19.70 -2.73 1.58
N ASN A 128 19.31 -2.01 2.64
CA ASN A 128 18.01 -2.23 3.28
C ASN A 128 16.87 -2.08 2.29
N GLY A 129 16.83 -0.97 1.55
CA GLY A 129 15.78 -0.74 0.55
C GLY A 129 15.72 -1.83 -0.51
N ILE A 130 16.88 -2.26 -1.04
CA ILE A 130 16.95 -3.33 -2.06
C ILE A 130 16.41 -4.67 -1.52
N VAL A 131 16.83 -5.08 -0.32
CA VAL A 131 16.33 -6.32 0.28
C VAL A 131 14.81 -6.28 0.51
N GLN A 132 14.29 -5.12 0.93
CA GLN A 132 12.83 -4.95 1.09
C GLN A 132 12.10 -4.95 -0.26
N ALA A 133 12.74 -4.50 -1.34
CA ALA A 133 12.17 -4.53 -2.69
C ALA A 133 11.98 -5.95 -3.24
N GLU A 134 12.75 -6.93 -2.77
CA GLU A 134 12.53 -8.34 -3.12
C GLU A 134 11.15 -8.85 -2.67
N ASP A 135 10.61 -8.34 -1.56
CA ASP A 135 9.27 -8.69 -1.10
C ASP A 135 8.19 -8.11 -2.02
N VAL A 136 8.47 -6.94 -2.62
CA VAL A 136 7.61 -6.35 -3.65
C VAL A 136 7.61 -7.22 -4.91
N VAL A 137 8.78 -7.71 -5.33
CA VAL A 137 8.89 -8.64 -6.48
C VAL A 137 8.08 -9.91 -6.22
N ALA A 138 8.26 -10.55 -5.06
CA ALA A 138 7.48 -11.75 -4.71
C ALA A 138 5.96 -11.49 -4.70
N THR A 139 5.55 -10.31 -4.22
CA THR A 139 4.15 -9.89 -4.25
C THR A 139 3.64 -9.72 -5.68
N LEU A 140 4.43 -9.10 -6.55
CA LEU A 140 4.10 -8.93 -7.97
C LEU A 140 4.01 -10.27 -8.70
N ASP A 141 4.96 -11.18 -8.47
CA ASP A 141 4.96 -12.53 -9.07
C ASP A 141 3.70 -13.31 -8.70
N TYR A 142 3.22 -13.16 -7.47
CA TYR A 142 1.96 -13.76 -7.03
C TYR A 142 0.74 -13.06 -7.65
N MET A 143 0.70 -11.72 -7.60
CA MET A 143 -0.45 -10.93 -8.03
C MET A 143 -0.67 -10.99 -9.55
N THR A 144 0.39 -11.01 -10.34
CA THR A 144 0.30 -11.07 -11.82
C THR A 144 -0.19 -12.42 -12.35
N GLN A 145 -0.25 -13.44 -11.50
CA GLN A 145 -0.86 -14.75 -11.80
C GLN A 145 -2.37 -14.77 -11.52
N GLN A 146 -2.91 -13.74 -10.85
CA GLN A 146 -4.33 -13.70 -10.53
C GLN A 146 -5.14 -13.27 -11.76
N PRO A 147 -6.22 -13.99 -12.11
CA PRO A 147 -6.99 -13.70 -13.34
C PRO A 147 -7.66 -12.33 -13.34
N TYR A 148 -7.85 -11.75 -12.18
CA TYR A 148 -8.46 -10.43 -12.00
C TYR A 148 -7.45 -9.27 -12.04
N VAL A 149 -6.15 -9.53 -12.26
CA VAL A 149 -5.08 -8.51 -12.29
C VAL A 149 -4.62 -8.26 -13.72
N ASP A 150 -4.61 -6.99 -14.12
CA ASP A 150 -3.95 -6.54 -15.33
C ASP A 150 -2.45 -6.35 -15.05
N ARG A 151 -1.68 -7.32 -15.50
CA ARG A 151 -0.23 -7.39 -15.31
C ARG A 151 0.56 -6.31 -16.06
N ASP A 152 -0.06 -5.59 -16.98
CA ASP A 152 0.59 -4.55 -17.78
C ASP A 152 0.33 -3.12 -17.25
N ARG A 153 -0.49 -3.00 -16.20
CA ARG A 153 -0.88 -1.73 -15.59
C ARG A 153 -0.67 -1.73 -14.08
N ILE A 154 0.61 -1.58 -13.67
CA ILE A 154 1.04 -1.69 -12.27
C ILE A 154 1.67 -0.38 -11.80
N VAL A 155 1.37 0.02 -10.56
CA VAL A 155 2.03 1.14 -9.86
C VAL A 155 2.50 0.67 -8.49
N ILE A 156 3.70 1.09 -8.10
CA ILE A 156 4.23 0.80 -6.77
C ILE A 156 4.19 2.07 -5.93
N MET A 157 3.59 1.98 -4.76
CA MET A 157 3.46 3.10 -3.82
C MET A 157 4.02 2.71 -2.46
N GLY A 158 4.46 3.67 -1.67
CA GLY A 158 4.89 3.37 -0.31
C GLY A 158 5.07 4.61 0.56
N GLN A 159 4.92 4.40 1.87
CA GLN A 159 5.03 5.44 2.88
C GLN A 159 6.20 5.16 3.83
N SER A 160 7.01 6.19 4.16
CA SER A 160 8.12 6.11 5.10
C SER A 160 9.13 5.03 4.67
N HIS A 161 9.40 4.02 5.50
CA HIS A 161 10.23 2.86 5.10
C HIS A 161 9.70 2.16 3.83
N GLY A 162 8.37 2.13 3.63
CA GLY A 162 7.78 1.65 2.37
C GLY A 162 8.06 2.55 1.19
N GLY A 163 8.21 3.85 1.40
CA GLY A 163 8.66 4.81 0.37
C GLY A 163 10.11 4.54 -0.06
N LEU A 164 11.02 4.30 0.90
CA LEU A 164 12.38 3.84 0.62
C LEU A 164 12.37 2.54 -0.21
N THR A 165 11.58 1.55 0.21
CA THR A 165 11.39 0.27 -0.51
C THR A 165 10.91 0.50 -1.94
N THR A 166 9.95 1.40 -2.14
CA THR A 166 9.40 1.75 -3.46
C THR A 166 10.47 2.37 -4.35
N MET A 167 11.29 3.29 -3.81
CA MET A 167 12.37 3.91 -4.59
C MET A 167 13.48 2.92 -4.91
N ALA A 168 13.83 2.03 -3.99
CA ALA A 168 14.76 0.94 -4.23
C ALA A 168 14.25 -0.05 -5.30
N PHE A 169 12.95 -0.39 -5.27
CA PHE A 169 12.31 -1.20 -6.30
C PHE A 169 12.47 -0.58 -7.71
N GLY A 170 12.54 0.73 -7.81
CA GLY A 170 12.77 1.46 -9.05
C GLY A 170 14.04 1.03 -9.82
N THR A 171 15.01 0.43 -9.14
CA THR A 171 16.24 -0.10 -9.75
C THR A 171 16.04 -1.45 -10.46
N LEU A 172 14.87 -2.06 -10.29
CA LEU A 172 14.52 -3.35 -10.87
C LEU A 172 13.64 -3.15 -12.11
N ALA A 173 13.99 -3.80 -13.22
CA ALA A 173 13.19 -3.78 -14.44
C ALA A 173 12.09 -4.85 -14.35
N TYR A 174 10.94 -4.52 -13.77
CA TYR A 174 9.80 -5.44 -13.66
C TYR A 174 8.75 -5.12 -14.75
N PRO A 175 8.31 -6.10 -15.55
CA PRO A 175 7.33 -5.87 -16.60
C PRO A 175 6.01 -5.33 -16.09
N GLY A 176 5.37 -4.45 -16.86
CA GLY A 176 4.05 -3.90 -16.55
C GLY A 176 4.03 -2.78 -15.51
N VAL A 177 5.12 -2.53 -14.77
CA VAL A 177 5.21 -1.38 -13.86
C VAL A 177 5.34 -0.10 -14.66
N ARG A 178 4.52 0.89 -14.35
CA ARG A 178 4.40 2.17 -15.07
C ARG A 178 4.97 3.35 -14.29
N GLY A 179 4.99 3.30 -12.96
CA GLY A 179 5.45 4.41 -12.15
C GLY A 179 5.50 4.10 -10.67
N LEU A 180 6.15 5.00 -9.93
CA LEU A 180 6.38 4.89 -8.49
C LEU A 180 5.77 6.08 -7.76
N VAL A 181 5.24 5.87 -6.55
CA VAL A 181 4.78 6.98 -5.70
C VAL A 181 5.41 6.86 -4.32
N ASN A 182 6.13 7.88 -3.92
CA ASN A 182 6.89 7.96 -2.69
C ASN A 182 6.26 8.97 -1.71
N PHE A 183 5.73 8.48 -0.59
CA PHE A 183 5.19 9.31 0.49
C PHE A 183 6.16 9.35 1.65
N ALA A 184 6.88 10.47 1.81
CA ALA A 184 7.82 10.70 2.89
C ALA A 184 8.80 9.52 3.08
N GLY A 185 9.39 9.04 1.98
CA GLY A 185 10.20 7.82 1.96
C GLY A 185 11.56 7.99 2.60
N GLY A 186 11.95 7.03 3.41
CA GLY A 186 13.26 7.02 4.05
C GLY A 186 13.36 5.97 5.14
N LEU A 187 14.56 5.84 5.70
CA LEU A 187 14.85 5.05 6.88
C LEU A 187 15.86 5.81 7.74
N ARG A 188 15.46 6.16 8.96
CA ARG A 188 16.33 6.80 9.94
C ARG A 188 16.92 5.74 10.86
N ASN A 189 18.21 5.80 11.05
CA ASN A 189 18.93 5.00 12.02
C ASN A 189 19.82 5.91 12.87
N ASP A 190 19.34 6.29 14.05
CA ASP A 190 20.03 7.23 14.96
C ASP A 190 21.35 6.71 15.50
N THR A 191 21.65 5.41 15.36
CA THR A 191 22.96 4.84 15.73
C THR A 191 24.04 5.12 14.67
N CYS A 192 23.66 5.64 13.50
CA CYS A 192 24.56 5.96 12.40
C CYS A 192 24.80 7.48 12.36
N VAL A 193 26.01 7.91 12.68
CA VAL A 193 26.40 9.35 12.76
C VAL A 193 26.05 10.11 11.48
N ALA A 194 26.21 9.50 10.30
CA ALA A 194 25.94 10.11 9.00
C ALA A 194 24.69 9.53 8.35
N TRP A 195 23.63 9.29 9.11
CA TRP A 195 22.43 8.64 8.59
C TRP A 195 21.76 9.42 7.45
N GLU A 196 21.74 10.76 7.51
CA GLU A 196 21.20 11.61 6.43
C GLU A 196 22.00 11.46 5.14
N ASP A 197 23.34 11.55 5.21
CA ASP A 197 24.20 11.41 4.04
C ASP A 197 24.14 10.00 3.45
N ASN A 198 23.97 8.98 4.30
CA ASN A 198 23.73 7.62 3.84
C ASN A 198 22.41 7.50 3.09
N LEU A 199 21.37 8.18 3.57
CA LEU A 199 20.07 8.22 2.89
C LEU A 199 20.15 8.97 1.57
N VAL A 200 20.79 10.14 1.55
CA VAL A 200 20.99 10.95 0.32
C VAL A 200 21.75 10.13 -0.72
N ARG A 201 22.83 9.44 -0.33
CA ARG A 201 23.60 8.58 -1.22
C ARG A 201 22.75 7.42 -1.76
N ALA A 202 21.94 6.78 -0.92
CA ALA A 202 21.05 5.70 -1.35
C ALA A 202 20.06 6.19 -2.43
N PHE A 203 19.42 7.34 -2.22
CA PHE A 203 18.52 7.92 -3.22
C PHE A 203 19.24 8.30 -4.52
N GLY A 204 20.48 8.83 -4.46
CA GLY A 204 21.31 9.07 -5.64
C GLY A 204 21.58 7.78 -6.42
N ASN A 205 21.95 6.70 -5.72
CA ASN A 205 22.20 5.40 -6.35
C ASN A 205 20.93 4.78 -6.94
N TYR A 206 19.77 4.94 -6.28
CA TYR A 206 18.49 4.52 -6.86
C TYR A 206 18.15 5.34 -8.11
N GLY A 207 18.39 6.67 -8.10
CA GLY A 207 18.15 7.54 -9.25
C GLY A 207 18.97 7.14 -10.47
N LYS A 208 20.24 6.76 -10.26
CA LYS A 208 21.14 6.29 -11.32
C LYS A 208 20.63 5.04 -12.04
N GLN A 209 19.89 4.18 -11.35
CA GLN A 209 19.43 2.87 -11.83
C GLN A 209 17.92 2.81 -12.08
N SER A 210 17.19 3.91 -11.81
CA SER A 210 15.72 3.89 -11.88
C SER A 210 15.21 3.77 -13.31
N HIS A 211 14.27 2.87 -13.50
CA HIS A 211 13.61 2.61 -14.78
C HIS A 211 12.28 3.37 -14.95
N TYR A 212 11.75 3.98 -13.89
CA TYR A 212 10.37 4.49 -13.86
C TYR A 212 10.29 5.97 -13.48
N PRO A 213 9.31 6.72 -14.03
CA PRO A 213 8.95 8.02 -13.47
C PRO A 213 8.38 7.86 -12.07
N SER A 214 8.59 8.87 -11.22
CA SER A 214 8.13 8.84 -9.83
C SER A 214 7.51 10.16 -9.39
N LEU A 215 6.55 10.06 -8.45
CA LEU A 215 5.90 11.19 -7.79
C LEU A 215 6.19 11.12 -6.29
N TRP A 216 6.67 12.22 -5.71
CA TRP A 216 7.12 12.29 -4.32
C TRP A 216 6.33 13.30 -3.53
N PHE A 217 6.06 12.98 -2.26
CA PHE A 217 5.35 13.83 -1.32
C PHE A 217 6.15 13.99 -0.04
N TYR A 218 6.50 15.23 0.31
CA TYR A 218 7.10 15.58 1.59
C TYR A 218 6.46 16.86 2.11
N GLY A 219 6.43 17.04 3.42
CA GLY A 219 5.89 18.23 4.06
C GLY A 219 6.88 18.88 5.02
N ASP A 220 6.57 20.11 5.41
CA ASP A 220 7.50 20.99 6.11
C ASP A 220 7.79 20.60 7.56
N ASN A 221 6.76 20.08 8.26
CA ASN A 221 6.84 19.71 9.67
C ASN A 221 6.94 18.20 9.88
N ASP A 222 7.61 17.47 8.95
CA ASP A 222 7.86 16.04 9.09
C ASP A 222 8.89 15.79 10.21
N SER A 223 8.49 15.03 11.23
CA SER A 223 9.33 14.75 12.41
C SER A 223 10.51 13.81 12.11
N TYR A 224 10.47 13.07 10.99
CA TYR A 224 11.54 12.19 10.55
C TYR A 224 12.47 12.83 9.53
N TRP A 225 11.93 13.64 8.62
CA TRP A 225 12.63 14.21 7.48
C TRP A 225 12.61 15.73 7.52
N PRO A 226 13.37 16.37 8.44
CA PRO A 226 13.41 17.83 8.54
C PRO A 226 13.99 18.45 7.27
N LYS A 227 13.47 19.60 6.87
CA LYS A 227 14.10 20.38 5.79
C LYS A 227 15.54 20.76 6.18
N PRO A 228 16.50 20.72 5.25
CA PRO A 228 16.38 20.55 3.80
C PRO A 228 16.57 19.10 3.30
N LEU A 229 16.38 18.06 4.14
CA LEU A 229 16.69 16.68 3.75
C LEU A 229 15.88 16.19 2.55
N PRO A 230 14.54 16.40 2.45
CA PRO A 230 13.77 15.99 1.28
C PRO A 230 14.29 16.59 -0.04
N GLU A 231 14.68 17.87 -0.04
CA GLU A 231 15.27 18.52 -1.22
C GLU A 231 16.61 17.90 -1.60
N ARG A 232 17.45 17.54 -0.61
CA ARG A 232 18.72 16.83 -0.85
C ARG A 232 18.50 15.44 -1.46
N LEU A 233 17.50 14.68 -0.96
CA LEU A 233 17.14 13.38 -1.51
C LEU A 233 16.67 13.51 -2.98
N PHE A 234 15.79 14.47 -3.23
CA PHE A 234 15.25 14.73 -4.56
C PHE A 234 16.37 15.18 -5.54
N ALA A 235 17.21 16.10 -5.12
CA ALA A 235 18.34 16.57 -5.92
C ALA A 235 19.33 15.43 -6.22
N ALA A 236 19.69 14.61 -5.24
CA ALA A 236 20.58 13.46 -5.44
C ALA A 236 20.00 12.46 -6.45
N TYR A 237 18.70 12.14 -6.32
CA TYR A 237 18.02 11.23 -7.22
C TYR A 237 17.94 11.74 -8.66
N THR A 238 17.50 12.99 -8.84
CA THR A 238 17.32 13.59 -10.18
C THR A 238 18.63 13.91 -10.88
N SER A 239 19.64 14.41 -10.15
CA SER A 239 20.98 14.65 -10.70
C SER A 239 21.67 13.37 -11.17
N ALA A 240 21.30 12.22 -10.60
CA ALA A 240 21.79 10.91 -11.02
C ALA A 240 21.04 10.33 -12.24
N GLY A 241 20.01 11.00 -12.75
CA GLY A 241 19.22 10.60 -13.92
C GLY A 241 17.82 10.08 -13.62
N GLY A 242 17.44 9.94 -12.35
CA GLY A 242 16.11 9.53 -11.94
C GLY A 242 15.03 10.54 -12.33
N LYS A 243 13.91 10.08 -12.84
CA LYS A 243 12.77 10.93 -13.23
C LYS A 243 11.82 11.06 -12.05
N ALA A 244 11.73 12.26 -11.48
CA ALA A 244 10.86 12.50 -10.32
C ALA A 244 10.18 13.86 -10.41
N ARG A 245 9.00 13.96 -9.78
CA ARG A 245 8.30 15.20 -9.45
C ARG A 245 8.10 15.26 -7.95
N LEU A 246 8.54 16.35 -7.31
CA LEU A 246 8.36 16.58 -5.88
C LEU A 246 7.12 17.46 -5.65
N VAL A 247 6.25 17.02 -4.77
CA VAL A 247 5.15 17.78 -4.20
C VAL A 247 5.52 18.10 -2.75
N ASP A 248 6.00 19.32 -2.55
CA ASP A 248 6.12 19.92 -1.23
C ASP A 248 4.74 20.49 -0.87
N TYR A 249 4.06 19.81 0.06
CA TYR A 249 2.67 20.16 0.40
C TYR A 249 2.55 21.05 1.65
N GLY A 250 3.68 21.53 2.17
CA GLY A 250 3.71 22.41 3.33
C GLY A 250 3.46 21.68 4.64
N THR A 251 2.93 22.40 5.62
CA THR A 251 2.63 21.86 6.96
C THR A 251 1.33 21.06 6.95
N PHE A 252 1.35 19.89 7.60
CA PHE A 252 0.16 19.07 7.77
C PHE A 252 -0.04 18.69 9.23
N GLN A 253 -1.11 19.19 9.84
CA GLN A 253 -1.45 18.92 11.25
C GLN A 253 -0.23 19.11 12.19
N SER A 254 -0.07 18.23 13.17
CA SER A 254 1.09 18.24 14.08
C SER A 254 2.35 17.61 13.48
N ASP A 255 2.21 16.76 12.45
CA ASP A 255 3.31 16.04 11.84
C ASP A 255 2.95 15.62 10.40
N SER A 256 3.67 16.17 9.43
CA SER A 256 3.49 15.85 8.01
C SER A 256 3.80 14.39 7.68
N HIS A 257 4.59 13.69 8.50
CA HIS A 257 4.91 12.28 8.28
C HIS A 257 3.67 11.38 8.23
N GLY A 258 2.62 11.77 8.96
CA GLY A 258 1.33 11.08 9.01
C GLY A 258 0.38 11.39 7.85
N MET A 259 0.72 12.30 6.93
CA MET A 259 -0.20 12.79 5.90
C MET A 259 -0.83 11.67 5.09
N PHE A 260 -0.04 10.74 4.54
CA PHE A 260 -0.56 9.64 3.74
C PHE A 260 -1.51 8.74 4.53
N GLY A 261 -1.16 8.38 5.77
CA GLY A 261 -1.96 7.50 6.63
C GLY A 261 -3.25 8.15 7.15
N SER A 262 -3.35 9.49 7.07
CA SER A 262 -4.52 10.24 7.53
C SER A 262 -5.63 10.29 6.47
N ARG A 263 -6.89 10.16 6.90
CA ARG A 263 -8.05 10.39 6.03
C ARG A 263 -8.08 11.83 5.50
N ALA A 264 -7.63 12.81 6.30
CA ALA A 264 -7.54 14.20 5.88
C ALA A 264 -6.46 14.43 4.78
N GLY A 265 -5.44 13.60 4.73
CA GLY A 265 -4.40 13.67 3.69
C GLY A 265 -4.88 13.30 2.29
N LEU A 266 -6.02 12.57 2.17
CA LEU A 266 -6.60 12.21 0.88
C LEU A 266 -6.80 13.43 -0.04
N GLY A 267 -7.24 14.57 0.53
CA GLY A 267 -7.44 15.80 -0.23
C GLY A 267 -6.15 16.43 -0.78
N ILE A 268 -5.00 16.09 -0.21
CA ILE A 268 -3.69 16.60 -0.62
C ILE A 268 -3.09 15.72 -1.72
N TRP A 269 -2.95 14.43 -1.46
CA TRP A 269 -2.19 13.56 -2.34
C TRP A 269 -3.00 13.00 -3.52
N LEU A 270 -4.30 12.75 -3.33
CA LEU A 270 -5.11 12.04 -4.32
C LEU A 270 -5.25 12.79 -5.66
N PRO A 271 -5.47 14.12 -5.70
CA PRO A 271 -5.50 14.87 -6.95
C PRO A 271 -4.16 14.82 -7.71
N GLN A 272 -3.04 14.83 -7.00
CA GLN A 272 -1.71 14.75 -7.60
C GLN A 272 -1.42 13.34 -8.15
N VAL A 273 -1.83 12.31 -7.42
CA VAL A 273 -1.75 10.92 -7.88
C VAL A 273 -2.65 10.71 -9.08
N ASP A 274 -3.88 11.24 -9.10
CA ASP A 274 -4.76 11.16 -10.27
C ASP A 274 -4.15 11.82 -11.52
N ALA A 275 -3.49 12.97 -11.35
CA ALA A 275 -2.77 13.62 -12.45
C ALA A 275 -1.62 12.75 -12.96
N PHE A 276 -0.82 12.19 -12.06
CA PHE A 276 0.29 11.31 -12.40
C PHE A 276 -0.17 10.01 -13.08
N LEU A 277 -1.22 9.37 -12.56
CA LEU A 277 -1.82 8.18 -13.19
C LEU A 277 -2.30 8.47 -14.62
N ARG A 278 -2.89 9.65 -14.85
CA ARG A 278 -3.32 10.08 -16.19
C ARG A 278 -2.15 10.27 -17.13
N GLU A 279 -1.04 10.86 -16.67
CA GLU A 279 0.20 11.00 -17.44
C GLU A 279 0.77 9.62 -17.86
N LEU A 280 0.57 8.60 -17.01
CA LEU A 280 0.97 7.22 -17.27
C LEU A 280 -0.01 6.44 -18.17
N GLY A 281 -1.13 7.03 -18.60
CA GLY A 281 -2.19 6.36 -19.34
C GLY A 281 -2.98 5.35 -18.51
N LEU A 282 -3.05 5.56 -17.19
CA LEU A 282 -3.72 4.68 -16.24
C LEU A 282 -5.05 5.27 -15.75
N PRO A 283 -6.00 4.46 -15.25
CA PRO A 283 -7.24 4.94 -14.65
C PRO A 283 -6.98 5.99 -13.57
N SER A 284 -7.71 7.10 -13.62
CA SER A 284 -7.57 8.23 -12.70
C SER A 284 -8.93 8.84 -12.40
N GLY A 285 -9.18 9.19 -11.14
CA GLY A 285 -10.51 9.62 -10.70
C GLY A 285 -11.47 8.45 -10.44
N PRO A 286 -12.53 8.67 -9.64
CA PRO A 286 -13.50 7.63 -9.32
C PRO A 286 -14.16 7.07 -10.57
N VAL A 287 -14.30 5.75 -10.65
CA VAL A 287 -15.11 5.10 -11.69
C VAL A 287 -16.56 5.45 -11.38
N SER A 288 -17.21 6.20 -12.28
CA SER A 288 -18.66 6.43 -12.18
C SER A 288 -19.35 5.07 -12.19
N ALA A 289 -20.28 4.85 -11.27
CA ALA A 289 -21.15 3.68 -11.26
C ALA A 289 -22.12 3.77 -12.44
N THR A 290 -21.61 3.77 -13.66
CA THR A 290 -22.43 3.77 -14.87
C THR A 290 -22.49 2.34 -15.36
N THR A 291 -23.57 1.68 -14.98
CA THR A 291 -24.34 0.71 -15.75
C THR A 291 -23.50 -0.29 -16.57
N SER A 292 -23.26 -1.44 -15.98
CA SER A 292 -23.18 -2.68 -16.78
C SER A 292 -24.57 -2.96 -17.35
N ALA A 293 -24.99 -2.15 -18.33
CA ALA A 293 -26.09 -2.52 -19.22
C ALA A 293 -25.50 -3.58 -20.16
N THR A 294 -25.77 -4.80 -19.83
CA THR A 294 -25.64 -5.95 -20.72
C THR A 294 -26.37 -5.59 -22.01
N THR A 295 -25.64 -5.28 -23.07
CA THR A 295 -26.17 -5.25 -24.40
C THR A 295 -26.43 -6.69 -24.81
N SER A 296 -27.58 -7.22 -24.45
CA SER A 296 -28.13 -8.43 -25.05
C SER A 296 -28.32 -8.11 -26.52
N ALA A 297 -27.40 -8.58 -27.36
CA ALA A 297 -27.59 -8.60 -28.81
C ALA A 297 -28.75 -9.53 -29.09
N THR A 298 -29.93 -8.94 -29.34
CA THR A 298 -31.07 -9.64 -29.87
C THR A 298 -30.74 -9.94 -31.33
N THR A 299 -30.41 -11.19 -31.62
CA THR A 299 -30.35 -11.70 -32.99
C THR A 299 -31.74 -11.66 -33.57
N PRO A 300 -31.99 -11.00 -34.70
CA PRO A 300 -33.31 -11.08 -35.35
C PRO A 300 -33.50 -12.47 -35.94
N ALA A 301 -34.57 -13.12 -35.54
CA ALA A 301 -35.05 -14.37 -36.10
C ALA A 301 -35.35 -14.17 -37.58
N ASN A 302 -34.67 -14.93 -38.44
CA ASN A 302 -35.00 -15.04 -39.86
C ASN A 302 -36.35 -15.74 -40.03
N ALA A 303 -37.34 -15.01 -40.50
CA ALA A 303 -38.61 -15.54 -40.93
C ALA A 303 -38.39 -16.17 -42.34
N SER A 304 -38.47 -17.47 -42.38
CA SER A 304 -38.62 -18.22 -43.62
C SER A 304 -40.02 -17.96 -44.19
N ALA A 305 -40.08 -17.39 -45.38
CA ALA A 305 -41.29 -17.38 -46.21
C ALA A 305 -41.07 -18.37 -47.34
N ASP A 306 -41.93 -19.37 -47.27
CA ASP A 306 -42.21 -20.33 -48.31
C ASP A 306 -42.88 -19.62 -49.53
N ALA A 307 -42.44 -19.91 -50.73
CA ALA A 307 -43.25 -19.77 -51.94
C ALA A 307 -42.75 -20.73 -53.00
N SER A 308 -43.59 -21.68 -53.26
CA SER A 308 -43.59 -22.70 -54.29
C SER A 308 -43.83 -22.17 -55.70
N ALA A 309 -43.53 -23.06 -56.68
CA ALA A 309 -44.00 -23.13 -58.07
C ALA A 309 -43.20 -22.31 -59.10
N ASP A 310 -42.89 -22.74 -60.23
CA ASP A 310 -43.32 -23.80 -61.12
C ASP A 310 -42.41 -23.83 -62.36
N ALA A 311 -42.29 -25.02 -62.94
CA ALA A 311 -42.12 -25.42 -64.30
C ALA A 311 -41.26 -24.67 -65.34
N ASN A 312 -40.44 -25.39 -65.90
CA ASN A 312 -40.45 -25.87 -67.31
C ASN A 312 -39.31 -25.48 -68.26
N LYS A 313 -38.73 -26.50 -68.78
CA LYS A 313 -38.33 -26.77 -70.19
C LYS A 313 -37.13 -26.05 -70.81
N ASP A 314 -36.35 -26.97 -71.28
CA ASP A 314 -35.81 -27.19 -72.61
C ASP A 314 -34.47 -26.58 -73.08
N THR A 315 -33.66 -27.53 -73.44
CA THR A 315 -32.87 -27.65 -74.65
C THR A 315 -31.62 -26.78 -74.84
N GLN A 316 -30.57 -27.37 -74.87
CA GLN A 316 -29.52 -27.84 -75.72
C GLN A 316 -28.18 -27.91 -74.98
#